data_cc26af1b0b194d3faae34fc0ee7b068b
#
_entry.id   cc26af1b0b194d3faae34fc0ee7b068b
#
_cell.length_a   1.000
_cell.length_b   1.000
_cell.length_c   1.000
_cell.angle_alpha   90.00
_cell.angle_beta   90.00
_cell.angle_gamma   90.00
#
_symmetry.space_group_name_H-M   'P 1'
#
loop_
_entity.id
_entity.type
_entity.pdbx_description
1 polymer ?
#
loop_
_entity_poly.entity_id
_entity_poly.type
_entity_poly.pdbx_seq_one_letter_code
_entity_poly.pdbx_strand_id
1 'polypeptide(L)'
;MNTLDFIAIDFETATGQRTSICEVGICVVRHGEIAETRSWLVQPEGNRYSYWNMRCHGIRPEDTEMAPSFAEVWQEIAEQYLGDGELLVAHNVPFDRSCLEQAAQLYELTLPELQWDCSLRRARQIYDYGCHTLAYLCEQLSIPEGRHHRAGDDAEMCARLYLRELHDSTQFV
;
A
#
# COMPACT_ATOMS: atom_id res chain seq x y z
N MET A 1 -27.09 2.56 -1.85
CA MET A 1 -25.98 3.23 -2.57
C MET A 1 -24.73 2.51 -2.16
N ASN A 2 -24.04 1.84 -3.08
CA ASN A 2 -22.72 1.29 -2.76
C ASN A 2 -21.79 2.48 -2.54
N THR A 3 -21.50 2.78 -1.27
CA THR A 3 -20.47 3.75 -0.94
C THR A 3 -19.15 3.12 -1.33
N LEU A 4 -18.41 3.78 -2.22
CA LEU A 4 -17.12 3.32 -2.67
C LEU A 4 -16.09 3.65 -1.58
N ASP A 5 -16.00 2.77 -0.61
CA ASP A 5 -15.12 2.91 0.55
C ASP A 5 -14.06 1.81 0.50
N PHE A 6 -12.79 2.20 0.62
CA PHE A 6 -11.65 1.29 0.70
C PHE A 6 -10.42 2.01 1.25
N ILE A 7 -9.41 1.25 1.58
CA ILE A 7 -8.09 1.78 1.95
C ILE A 7 -7.05 1.21 0.98
N ALA A 8 -6.37 2.07 0.24
CA ALA A 8 -5.18 1.65 -0.48
C ALA A 8 -4.00 1.56 0.49
N ILE A 9 -3.18 0.52 0.35
CA ILE A 9 -2.04 0.25 1.24
C ILE A 9 -0.81 -0.12 0.41
N ASP A 10 0.34 0.30 0.89
CA ASP A 10 1.65 -0.04 0.33
C ASP A 10 2.69 -0.21 1.44
N PHE A 11 3.65 -1.10 1.23
CA PHE A 11 4.75 -1.38 2.16
C PHE A 11 6.11 -1.25 1.48
N GLU A 12 7.02 -0.52 2.13
CA GLU A 12 8.43 -0.59 1.81
C GLU A 12 9.15 -1.55 2.75
N THR A 13 10.06 -2.35 2.20
CA THR A 13 10.83 -3.34 2.97
C THR A 13 12.31 -3.00 2.98
N ALA A 14 12.94 -3.10 4.15
CA ALA A 14 14.37 -2.82 4.35
C ALA A 14 15.29 -3.84 3.65
N THR A 15 14.79 -5.06 3.45
CA THR A 15 15.50 -6.17 2.81
C THR A 15 14.55 -6.95 1.90
N GLY A 16 15.03 -8.03 1.28
CA GLY A 16 14.18 -8.95 0.52
C GLY A 16 13.19 -9.78 1.37
N GLN A 17 13.25 -9.67 2.70
CA GLN A 17 12.33 -10.37 3.60
C GLN A 17 11.04 -9.56 3.77
N ARG A 18 9.89 -10.23 3.68
CA ARG A 18 8.56 -9.61 3.81
C ARG A 18 8.32 -8.99 5.19
N THR A 19 8.94 -9.55 6.23
CA THR A 19 8.85 -9.07 7.60
C THR A 19 9.67 -7.81 7.89
N SER A 20 10.57 -7.42 6.98
CA SER A 20 11.45 -6.26 7.17
C SER A 20 10.79 -4.94 6.76
N ILE A 21 9.51 -4.75 7.09
CA ILE A 21 8.77 -3.53 6.76
C ILE A 21 9.48 -2.33 7.40
N CYS A 22 9.75 -1.28 6.61
CA CYS A 22 10.39 -0.05 7.05
C CYS A 22 9.56 1.21 6.81
N GLU A 23 8.52 1.13 5.99
CA GLU A 23 7.48 2.15 5.85
C GLU A 23 6.14 1.49 5.57
N VAL A 24 5.06 2.03 6.13
CA VAL A 24 3.67 1.69 5.80
C VAL A 24 3.00 2.95 5.29
N GLY A 25 2.34 2.87 4.16
CA GLY A 25 1.51 3.94 3.60
C GLY A 25 0.06 3.51 3.45
N ILE A 26 -0.87 4.39 3.77
CA ILE A 26 -2.30 4.19 3.49
C ILE A 26 -2.88 5.43 2.81
N CYS A 27 -3.86 5.20 1.95
CA CYS A 27 -4.73 6.23 1.42
C CYS A 27 -6.19 5.81 1.65
N VAL A 28 -6.88 6.53 2.49
CA VAL A 28 -8.27 6.26 2.88
C VAL A 28 -9.20 6.90 1.88
N VAL A 29 -10.04 6.10 1.25
CA VAL A 29 -11.09 6.55 0.33
C VAL A 29 -12.44 6.31 0.98
N ARG A 30 -13.28 7.36 1.03
CA ARG A 30 -14.65 7.31 1.54
C ARG A 30 -15.56 8.01 0.54
N HIS A 31 -16.67 7.37 0.21
CA HIS A 31 -17.65 7.88 -0.77
C HIS A 31 -17.06 8.18 -2.16
N GLY A 32 -15.98 7.45 -2.53
CA GLY A 32 -15.28 7.66 -3.80
C GLY A 32 -14.32 8.83 -3.84
N GLU A 33 -14.06 9.47 -2.69
CA GLU A 33 -13.11 10.58 -2.56
C GLU A 33 -11.98 10.23 -1.59
N ILE A 34 -10.79 10.75 -1.85
CA ILE A 34 -9.65 10.61 -0.94
C ILE A 34 -9.94 11.48 0.29
N ALA A 35 -10.06 10.82 1.43
CA ALA A 35 -10.28 11.47 2.72
C ALA A 35 -8.97 11.81 3.42
N GLU A 36 -7.99 10.92 3.37
CA GLU A 36 -6.72 11.07 4.06
C GLU A 36 -5.65 10.19 3.42
N THR A 37 -4.40 10.68 3.40
CA THR A 37 -3.19 9.90 3.08
C THR A 37 -2.21 10.03 4.24
N ARG A 38 -1.68 8.90 4.72
CA ARG A 38 -0.69 8.86 5.80
C ARG A 38 0.38 7.83 5.54
N SER A 39 1.55 8.07 6.13
CA SER A 39 2.62 7.07 6.20
C SER A 39 3.32 7.08 7.55
N TRP A 40 3.87 5.93 7.90
CA TRP A 40 4.65 5.71 9.12
C TRP A 40 5.96 5.04 8.76
N LEU A 41 7.07 5.62 9.22
CA LEU A 41 8.32 4.89 9.27
C LEU A 41 8.23 3.81 10.34
N VAL A 42 8.81 2.66 10.05
CA VAL A 42 8.82 1.48 10.93
C VAL A 42 10.25 1.06 11.15
N GLN A 43 10.64 0.78 12.39
CA GLN A 43 11.93 0.14 12.67
C GLN A 43 11.80 -1.37 12.36
N PRO A 44 12.44 -1.88 11.30
CA PRO A 44 12.44 -3.31 11.03
C PRO A 44 13.28 -4.05 12.07
N GLU A 45 13.02 -5.34 12.28
CA GLU A 45 13.75 -6.16 13.25
C GLU A 45 15.26 -6.10 13.00
N GLY A 46 16.01 -5.71 14.03
CA GLY A 46 17.46 -5.52 13.98
C GLY A 46 17.93 -4.34 13.14
N ASN A 47 17.02 -3.51 12.63
CA ASN A 47 17.26 -2.31 11.83
C ASN A 47 18.28 -2.53 10.69
N ARG A 48 18.14 -3.66 9.97
CA ARG A 48 19.07 -4.08 8.91
C ARG A 48 18.46 -3.76 7.55
N TYR A 49 19.30 -3.19 6.68
CA TYR A 49 18.91 -2.79 5.33
C TYR A 49 19.80 -3.42 4.27
N SER A 50 19.23 -3.79 3.14
CA SER A 50 19.99 -4.13 1.96
C SER A 50 20.30 -2.87 1.14
N TYR A 51 21.45 -2.87 0.49
CA TYR A 51 21.85 -1.78 -0.40
C TYR A 51 20.80 -1.51 -1.49
N TRP A 52 20.24 -2.56 -2.07
CA TRP A 52 19.28 -2.43 -3.18
C TRP A 52 17.95 -1.83 -2.73
N ASN A 53 17.43 -2.20 -1.56
CA ASN A 53 16.22 -1.65 -1.01
C ASN A 53 16.40 -0.16 -0.67
N MET A 54 17.51 0.21 0.00
CA MET A 54 17.84 1.62 0.25
C MET A 54 17.95 2.44 -1.03
N ARG A 55 18.48 1.86 -2.10
CA ARG A 55 18.55 2.53 -3.41
C ARG A 55 17.18 2.73 -4.05
N CYS A 56 16.22 1.87 -3.74
CA CYS A 56 14.86 1.91 -4.27
C CYS A 56 14.05 3.03 -3.58
N HIS A 57 13.87 2.94 -2.27
CA HIS A 57 12.99 3.84 -1.52
C HIS A 57 13.71 4.99 -0.78
N GLY A 58 15.03 4.95 -0.67
CA GLY A 58 15.83 5.99 -0.05
C GLY A 58 15.84 6.00 1.48
N ILE A 59 15.07 5.13 2.13
CA ILE A 59 15.02 5.02 3.60
C ILE A 59 16.27 4.28 4.07
N ARG A 60 16.88 4.77 5.15
CA ARG A 60 18.12 4.26 5.72
C ARG A 60 17.93 3.85 7.17
N PRO A 61 18.85 3.05 7.75
CA PRO A 61 18.79 2.68 9.17
C PRO A 61 18.66 3.87 10.14
N GLU A 62 19.31 4.99 9.80
CA GLU A 62 19.27 6.22 10.62
C GLU A 62 17.86 6.84 10.66
N ASP A 63 17.08 6.67 9.59
CA ASP A 63 15.73 7.23 9.48
C ASP A 63 14.73 6.48 10.36
N THR A 64 15.00 5.20 10.62
CA THR A 64 14.11 4.30 11.37
C THR A 64 14.65 3.89 12.75
N GLU A 65 15.81 4.42 13.15
CA GLU A 65 16.44 4.07 14.43
C GLU A 65 15.52 4.33 15.64
N MET A 66 14.74 5.39 15.58
CA MET A 66 13.78 5.80 16.62
C MET A 66 12.30 5.59 16.20
N ALA A 67 12.07 4.93 15.07
CA ALA A 67 10.71 4.66 14.63
C ALA A 67 10.07 3.54 15.47
N PRO A 68 8.73 3.53 15.57
CA PRO A 68 8.01 2.45 16.24
C PRO A 68 8.19 1.12 15.50
N SER A 69 7.93 0.03 16.20
CA SER A 69 7.85 -1.31 15.61
C SER A 69 6.63 -1.43 14.68
N PHE A 70 6.64 -2.44 13.81
CA PHE A 70 5.46 -2.72 12.98
C PHE A 70 4.21 -3.00 13.82
N ALA A 71 4.35 -3.68 14.96
CA ALA A 71 3.23 -3.98 15.84
C ALA A 71 2.53 -2.71 16.34
N GLU A 72 3.31 -1.71 16.76
CA GLU A 72 2.78 -0.42 17.25
C GLU A 72 2.09 0.35 16.12
N VAL A 73 2.70 0.42 14.94
CA VAL A 73 2.12 1.09 13.77
C VAL A 73 0.84 0.38 13.31
N TRP A 74 0.86 -0.95 13.23
CA TRP A 74 -0.31 -1.70 12.81
C TRP A 74 -1.47 -1.58 13.79
N GLN A 75 -1.19 -1.54 15.09
CA GLN A 75 -2.22 -1.31 16.10
C GLN A 75 -2.87 0.06 15.89
N GLU A 76 -2.08 1.12 15.67
CA GLU A 76 -2.63 2.46 15.38
C GLU A 76 -3.51 2.45 14.13
N ILE A 77 -3.04 1.81 13.04
CA ILE A 77 -3.81 1.71 11.80
C ILE A 77 -5.12 0.94 12.02
N ALA A 78 -5.06 -0.20 12.71
CA ALA A 78 -6.23 -1.03 12.95
C ALA A 78 -7.27 -0.29 13.80
N GLU A 79 -6.87 0.40 14.85
CA GLU A 79 -7.78 1.14 15.74
C GLU A 79 -8.43 2.35 15.07
N GLN A 80 -7.70 3.04 14.18
CA GLN A 80 -8.18 4.30 13.60
C GLN A 80 -8.91 4.12 12.26
N TYR A 81 -8.54 3.12 11.47
CA TYR A 81 -8.97 3.05 10.07
C TYR A 81 -9.69 1.76 9.68
N LEU A 82 -9.44 0.63 10.37
CA LEU A 82 -9.97 -0.66 9.94
C LEU A 82 -11.28 -1.00 10.66
N GLY A 83 -12.31 -1.29 9.87
CA GLY A 83 -13.54 -1.93 10.31
C GLY A 83 -13.57 -3.41 9.93
N ASP A 84 -14.59 -4.14 10.44
CA ASP A 84 -14.83 -5.52 10.03
C ASP A 84 -15.17 -5.58 8.53
N GLY A 85 -14.43 -6.40 7.79
CA GLY A 85 -14.60 -6.55 6.35
C GLY A 85 -14.08 -5.38 5.51
N GLU A 86 -13.19 -4.52 6.07
CA GLU A 86 -12.57 -3.41 5.32
C GLU A 86 -11.89 -3.91 4.05
N LEU A 87 -12.11 -3.19 2.95
CA LEU A 87 -11.47 -3.49 1.67
C LEU A 87 -10.10 -2.81 1.60
N LEU A 88 -9.04 -3.61 1.56
CA LEU A 88 -7.70 -3.16 1.25
C LEU A 88 -7.40 -3.32 -0.24
N VAL A 89 -6.83 -2.30 -0.83
CA VAL A 89 -6.40 -2.29 -2.23
C VAL A 89 -4.89 -2.07 -2.28
N ALA A 90 -4.19 -2.86 -3.08
CA ALA A 90 -2.76 -2.69 -3.32
C ALA A 90 -2.41 -2.85 -4.80
N HIS A 91 -1.33 -2.22 -5.23
CA HIS A 91 -0.81 -2.43 -6.57
C HIS A 91 0.19 -3.60 -6.58
N ASN A 92 -0.32 -4.82 -6.73
CA ASN A 92 0.33 -6.13 -6.56
C ASN A 92 0.06 -6.76 -5.17
N VAL A 93 -1.20 -6.95 -4.83
CA VAL A 93 -1.68 -7.54 -3.56
C VAL A 93 -0.87 -8.74 -3.05
N PRO A 94 -0.38 -9.71 -3.87
CA PRO A 94 0.45 -10.79 -3.35
C PRO A 94 1.68 -10.34 -2.56
N PHE A 95 2.25 -9.20 -2.90
CA PHE A 95 3.38 -8.63 -2.18
C PHE A 95 2.94 -8.06 -0.82
N ASP A 96 2.02 -7.09 -0.85
CA ASP A 96 1.61 -6.35 0.35
C ASP A 96 0.89 -7.25 1.36
N ARG A 97 0.01 -8.10 0.86
CA ARG A 97 -0.66 -9.10 1.68
C ARG A 97 0.33 -10.04 2.36
N SER A 98 1.36 -10.51 1.64
CA SER A 98 2.38 -11.36 2.25
C SER A 98 3.26 -10.63 3.28
N CYS A 99 3.52 -9.32 3.08
CA CYS A 99 4.19 -8.49 4.08
C CYS A 99 3.36 -8.41 5.36
N LEU A 100 2.08 -8.08 5.24
CA LEU A 100 1.18 -7.98 6.38
C LEU A 100 1.04 -9.32 7.12
N GLU A 101 0.73 -10.41 6.41
CA GLU A 101 0.51 -11.73 7.01
C GLU A 101 1.77 -12.24 7.72
N GLN A 102 2.95 -12.11 7.12
CA GLN A 102 4.21 -12.56 7.74
C GLN A 102 4.64 -11.67 8.90
N ALA A 103 4.45 -10.35 8.80
CA ALA A 103 4.71 -9.46 9.92
C ALA A 103 3.73 -9.72 11.08
N ALA A 104 2.44 -9.94 10.80
CA ALA A 104 1.48 -10.32 11.83
C ALA A 104 1.86 -11.62 12.53
N GLN A 105 2.33 -12.60 11.80
CA GLN A 105 2.84 -13.84 12.39
C GLN A 105 4.09 -13.61 13.26
N LEU A 106 5.04 -12.77 12.79
CA LEU A 106 6.27 -12.46 13.54
C LEU A 106 5.98 -11.76 14.87
N TYR A 107 5.03 -10.82 14.86
CA TYR A 107 4.66 -10.02 16.03
C TYR A 107 3.47 -10.58 16.81
N GLU A 108 3.00 -11.79 16.47
CA GLU A 108 1.84 -12.45 17.11
C GLU A 108 0.57 -11.57 17.13
N LEU A 109 0.35 -10.81 16.04
CA LEU A 109 -0.80 -9.94 15.91
C LEU A 109 -2.02 -10.71 15.37
N THR A 110 -3.19 -10.37 15.91
CA THR A 110 -4.46 -10.82 15.34
C THR A 110 -4.93 -9.80 14.30
N LEU A 111 -5.04 -10.22 13.05
CA LEU A 111 -5.58 -9.38 11.98
C LEU A 111 -7.11 -9.44 12.01
N PRO A 112 -7.81 -8.30 11.75
CA PRO A 112 -9.24 -8.33 11.49
C PRO A 112 -9.55 -9.08 10.19
N GLU A 113 -10.82 -9.37 9.93
CA GLU A 113 -11.24 -9.89 8.62
C GLU A 113 -11.07 -8.78 7.58
N LEU A 114 -10.21 -9.00 6.58
CA LEU A 114 -9.88 -8.05 5.54
C LEU A 114 -10.23 -8.61 4.16
N GLN A 115 -10.84 -7.78 3.34
CA GLN A 115 -11.02 -8.05 1.92
C GLN A 115 -9.88 -7.42 1.13
N TRP A 116 -9.53 -8.03 -0.02
CA TRP A 116 -8.44 -7.54 -0.87
C TRP A 116 -8.85 -7.42 -2.32
N ASP A 117 -8.50 -6.30 -2.96
CA ASP A 117 -8.52 -6.18 -4.42
C ASP A 117 -7.19 -5.62 -4.95
N CYS A 118 -6.89 -5.95 -6.20
CA CYS A 118 -5.57 -5.72 -6.80
C CYS A 118 -5.70 -4.82 -8.02
N SER A 119 -5.25 -3.57 -7.92
CA SER A 119 -5.25 -2.62 -9.04
C SER A 119 -4.39 -3.11 -10.21
N LEU A 120 -3.25 -3.74 -9.98
CA LEU A 120 -2.45 -4.35 -11.05
C LEU A 120 -3.20 -5.40 -11.85
N ARG A 121 -3.96 -6.27 -11.18
CA ARG A 121 -4.77 -7.29 -11.84
C ARG A 121 -5.91 -6.65 -12.66
N ARG A 122 -6.55 -5.63 -12.12
CA ARG A 122 -7.62 -4.88 -12.81
C ARG A 122 -7.08 -4.12 -14.01
N ALA A 123 -5.96 -3.40 -13.84
CA ALA A 123 -5.31 -2.68 -14.93
C ALA A 123 -5.02 -3.57 -16.14
N ARG A 124 -4.50 -4.79 -15.90
CA ARG A 124 -4.23 -5.77 -16.97
C ARG A 124 -5.48 -6.25 -17.71
N GLN A 125 -6.66 -6.13 -17.11
CA GLN A 125 -7.94 -6.49 -17.75
C GLN A 125 -8.56 -5.33 -18.53
N ILE A 126 -8.28 -4.10 -18.09
CA ILE A 126 -8.92 -2.89 -18.63
C ILE A 126 -8.04 -2.23 -19.70
N TYR A 127 -6.72 -2.18 -19.48
CA TYR A 127 -5.78 -1.44 -20.33
C TYR A 127 -4.88 -2.37 -21.12
N ASP A 128 -4.84 -2.20 -22.43
CA ASP A 128 -3.92 -2.91 -23.34
C ASP A 128 -2.59 -2.15 -23.45
N TYR A 129 -1.87 -2.08 -22.33
CA TYR A 129 -0.55 -1.45 -22.27
C TYR A 129 0.57 -2.50 -22.19
N GLY A 130 1.74 -2.18 -22.72
CA GLY A 130 2.92 -3.06 -22.67
C GLY A 130 3.55 -3.14 -21.27
N CYS A 131 3.20 -2.23 -20.37
CA CYS A 131 3.67 -2.17 -18.99
C CYS A 131 2.53 -1.78 -18.05
N HIS A 132 2.52 -2.37 -16.85
CA HIS A 132 1.48 -2.12 -15.85
C HIS A 132 2.10 -1.80 -14.46
N THR A 133 3.30 -1.22 -14.42
CA THR A 133 3.82 -0.67 -13.16
C THR A 133 2.99 0.53 -12.75
N LEU A 134 2.90 0.80 -11.45
CA LEU A 134 2.11 1.90 -10.91
C LEU A 134 2.49 3.24 -11.55
N ALA A 135 3.79 3.55 -11.60
CA ALA A 135 4.32 4.74 -12.24
C ALA A 135 3.88 4.89 -13.69
N TYR A 136 4.07 3.82 -14.49
CA TYR A 136 3.71 3.85 -15.91
C TYR A 136 2.21 4.08 -16.11
N LEU A 137 1.36 3.42 -15.34
CA LEU A 137 -0.09 3.60 -15.43
C LEU A 137 -0.50 5.02 -15.02
N CYS A 138 0.08 5.57 -13.97
CA CYS A 138 -0.19 6.94 -13.55
C CYS A 138 0.19 7.94 -14.65
N GLU A 139 1.35 7.78 -15.27
CA GLU A 139 1.77 8.60 -16.42
C GLU A 139 0.78 8.51 -17.58
N GLN A 140 0.43 7.29 -18.02
CA GLN A 140 -0.47 7.07 -19.16
C GLN A 140 -1.89 7.61 -18.91
N LEU A 141 -2.36 7.54 -17.68
CA LEU A 141 -3.71 7.96 -17.30
C LEU A 141 -3.78 9.39 -16.76
N SER A 142 -2.66 10.12 -16.78
CA SER A 142 -2.54 11.48 -16.23
C SER A 142 -2.98 11.58 -14.77
N ILE A 143 -2.67 10.55 -13.98
CA ILE A 143 -2.85 10.53 -12.54
C ILE A 143 -1.68 11.28 -11.91
N PRO A 144 -1.90 12.22 -10.98
CA PRO A 144 -0.82 12.92 -10.30
C PRO A 144 0.16 11.94 -9.64
N GLU A 145 1.44 12.12 -9.91
CA GLU A 145 2.50 11.30 -9.34
C GLU A 145 3.05 11.94 -8.07
N GLY A 146 3.24 11.11 -7.04
CA GLY A 146 4.00 11.45 -5.85
C GLY A 146 5.47 11.05 -5.99
N ARG A 147 6.14 10.90 -4.86
CA ARG A 147 7.52 10.37 -4.81
C ARG A 147 7.46 8.85 -4.87
N HIS A 148 7.81 8.29 -6.03
CA HIS A 148 7.88 6.83 -6.19
C HIS A 148 8.74 6.18 -5.09
N HIS A 149 8.33 5.00 -4.67
CA HIS A 149 8.95 4.23 -3.60
C HIS A 149 8.93 4.97 -2.25
N ARG A 150 7.83 5.66 -1.99
CA ARG A 150 7.42 6.14 -0.67
C ARG A 150 6.01 5.63 -0.43
N ALA A 151 5.86 4.80 0.59
CA ALA A 151 4.64 4.02 0.79
C ALA A 151 3.36 4.88 0.83
N GLY A 152 3.40 6.08 1.42
CA GLY A 152 2.26 7.00 1.43
C GLY A 152 1.89 7.50 0.03
N ASP A 153 2.88 7.91 -0.74
CA ASP A 153 2.67 8.41 -2.11
C ASP A 153 2.20 7.29 -3.03
N ASP A 154 2.80 6.09 -2.93
CA ASP A 154 2.41 4.92 -3.73
C ASP A 154 1.00 4.41 -3.36
N ALA A 155 0.62 4.47 -2.07
CA ALA A 155 -0.75 4.18 -1.64
C ALA A 155 -1.77 5.18 -2.24
N GLU A 156 -1.45 6.48 -2.28
CA GLU A 156 -2.31 7.49 -2.90
C GLU A 156 -2.43 7.29 -4.42
N MET A 157 -1.32 7.04 -5.09
CA MET A 157 -1.31 6.72 -6.53
C MET A 157 -2.13 5.47 -6.83
N CYS A 158 -1.99 4.43 -5.99
CA CYS A 158 -2.80 3.21 -6.09
C CYS A 158 -4.29 3.50 -5.90
N ALA A 159 -4.66 4.32 -4.93
CA ALA A 159 -6.06 4.71 -4.70
C ALA A 159 -6.66 5.45 -5.91
N ARG A 160 -5.93 6.43 -6.46
CA ARG A 160 -6.36 7.18 -7.65
C ARG A 160 -6.49 6.29 -8.87
N LEU A 161 -5.54 5.38 -9.07
CA LEU A 161 -5.58 4.39 -10.14
C LEU A 161 -6.81 3.49 -10.00
N TYR A 162 -7.05 2.96 -8.81
CA TYR A 162 -8.18 2.07 -8.55
C TYR A 162 -9.53 2.76 -8.77
N LEU A 163 -9.70 4.02 -8.35
CA LEU A 163 -10.87 4.83 -8.65
C LEU A 163 -11.09 5.00 -10.15
N ARG A 164 -10.01 5.25 -10.90
CA ARG A 164 -10.05 5.36 -12.35
C ARG A 164 -10.44 4.04 -13.02
N GLU A 165 -9.90 2.92 -12.58
CA GLU A 165 -10.22 1.58 -13.06
C GLU A 165 -11.70 1.22 -12.87
N LEU A 166 -12.25 1.58 -11.71
CA LEU A 166 -13.68 1.38 -11.43
C LEU A 166 -14.57 2.21 -12.36
N HIS A 167 -14.20 3.45 -12.61
CA HIS A 167 -14.91 4.32 -13.57
C HIS A 167 -14.82 3.75 -14.97
N ASP A 168 -13.62 3.41 -15.45
CA ASP A 168 -13.41 2.94 -16.83
C ASP A 168 -14.08 1.58 -17.06
N SER A 169 -14.07 0.67 -16.08
CA SER A 169 -14.73 -0.63 -16.19
C SER A 169 -16.26 -0.53 -16.36
N THR A 170 -16.88 0.54 -15.92
CA THR A 170 -18.34 0.76 -16.09
C THR A 170 -18.71 1.31 -17.46
N GLN A 171 -17.76 1.81 -18.23
CA GLN A 171 -18.00 2.35 -19.59
C GLN A 171 -17.92 1.29 -20.68
N PHE A 172 -17.46 0.08 -20.38
CA PHE A 172 -17.33 -1.03 -21.33
C PHE A 172 -18.43 -2.10 -21.19
N VAL A 173 -19.52 -1.81 -20.46
CA VAL A 173 -20.68 -2.71 -20.30
C VAL A 173 -21.87 -2.24 -21.13
#